data_82cd7d7c6f41f539a7b56c477a3ddcb9
#
_entry.id   82cd7d7c6f41f539a7b56c477a3ddcb9
#
_cell.length_a   1.000
_cell.length_b   1.000
_cell.length_c   1.000
_cell.angle_alpha   90.00
_cell.angle_beta   90.00
_cell.angle_gamma   90.00
#
_symmetry.space_group_name_H-M   'P 1'
#
loop_
_entity.id
_entity.type
_entity.pdbx_description
1 polymer ?
#
loop_
_entity_poly.entity_id
_entity_poly.type
_entity_poly.pdbx_seq_one_letter_code
_entity_poly.pdbx_strand_id
1 'polypeptide(L)'
;MRRADGLLFGALALLAGCGSPPPGDGEGAIDTRNPLERAARERGIVRAEASEPAGVFERAHDLGRDAMCVVPDGPGRWRFALTAAFGPGLSCTTKGTLVRAAEGEGRWRLSFAGTPGCDVAVREEDDELAIPGRLPPQCANLCPERASLAGLRLPRASWSEEDARRLQIAGKDGNRFRPCDR
;
A
#
# COMPACT_ATOMS: atom_id res chain seq x y z
N MET A 1 23.07 -21.97 -79.03
CA MET A 1 22.86 -20.56 -79.47
C MET A 1 22.36 -19.73 -78.28
N ARG A 2 23.11 -18.66 -78.01
CA ARG A 2 22.75 -17.38 -77.28
C ARG A 2 22.07 -17.53 -75.94
N ARG A 3 22.80 -17.23 -74.84
CA ARG A 3 23.07 -15.89 -74.24
C ARG A 3 21.80 -15.21 -73.68
N ALA A 4 21.72 -15.05 -72.37
CA ALA A 4 21.64 -13.72 -71.84
C ALA A 4 21.79 -13.77 -70.31
N ASP A 5 22.76 -13.04 -69.85
CA ASP A 5 23.10 -12.66 -68.52
C ASP A 5 21.98 -11.79 -67.85
N GLY A 6 21.76 -11.92 -66.63
CA GLY A 6 20.88 -11.04 -65.84
C GLY A 6 21.33 -10.96 -64.39
N LEU A 7 22.35 -10.17 -64.20
CA LEU A 7 22.74 -9.67 -62.85
C LEU A 7 21.60 -8.87 -62.27
N LEU A 8 21.12 -9.25 -61.10
CA LEU A 8 20.35 -8.36 -60.22
C LEU A 8 20.96 -8.36 -58.84
N PHE A 9 21.83 -7.39 -58.66
CA PHE A 9 22.20 -6.85 -57.36
C PHE A 9 20.96 -6.23 -56.70
N GLY A 10 20.61 -6.64 -55.53
CA GLY A 10 19.45 -6.11 -54.81
C GLY A 10 19.66 -6.16 -53.31
N ALA A 11 20.29 -5.14 -52.81
CA ALA A 11 20.09 -4.49 -51.53
C ALA A 11 19.86 -5.39 -50.30
N LEU A 12 20.97 -5.71 -49.63
CA LEU A 12 21.00 -6.15 -48.25
C LEU A 12 20.70 -4.92 -47.36
N ALA A 13 19.44 -4.74 -46.96
CA ALA A 13 19.04 -3.72 -46.03
C ALA A 13 19.61 -4.06 -44.63
N LEU A 14 20.51 -3.24 -44.19
CA LEU A 14 21.05 -3.18 -42.84
C LEU A 14 19.92 -2.87 -41.83
N LEU A 15 19.40 -3.88 -41.18
CA LEU A 15 18.69 -3.75 -39.94
C LEU A 15 19.72 -3.72 -38.79
N ALA A 16 20.42 -2.61 -38.69
CA ALA A 16 21.26 -2.32 -37.56
C ALA A 16 20.44 -1.63 -36.49
N GLY A 17 20.40 -2.23 -35.30
CA GLY A 17 20.35 -1.47 -34.10
C GLY A 17 19.01 -1.25 -33.42
N CYS A 18 18.41 -2.28 -32.85
CA CYS A 18 17.92 -2.14 -31.49
C CYS A 18 18.94 -2.82 -30.58
N GLY A 19 19.98 -2.08 -30.22
CA GLY A 19 20.87 -2.46 -29.15
C GLY A 19 20.04 -2.50 -27.89
N SER A 20 19.83 -3.70 -27.35
CA SER A 20 19.35 -3.85 -25.98
C SER A 20 20.33 -3.07 -25.09
N PRO A 21 19.85 -2.20 -24.20
CA PRO A 21 20.73 -1.61 -23.21
C PRO A 21 21.39 -2.75 -22.42
N PRO A 22 22.66 -2.62 -22.02
CA PRO A 22 23.30 -3.62 -21.18
C PRO A 22 22.46 -3.80 -19.92
N PRO A 23 22.38 -5.03 -19.35
CA PRO A 23 21.77 -5.23 -18.06
C PRO A 23 22.61 -4.40 -17.07
N GLY A 24 22.09 -3.25 -16.72
CA GLY A 24 22.64 -2.43 -15.67
C GLY A 24 22.33 -3.15 -14.36
N ASP A 25 23.37 -3.69 -13.73
CA ASP A 25 23.37 -4.06 -12.31
C ASP A 25 23.20 -2.76 -11.51
N GLY A 26 21.94 -2.40 -11.30
CA GLY A 26 21.55 -1.24 -10.55
C GLY A 26 20.07 -1.32 -10.34
N GLU A 27 19.66 -1.88 -9.21
CA GLU A 27 18.43 -1.42 -8.59
C GLU A 27 18.53 0.10 -8.61
N GLY A 28 17.68 0.70 -9.44
CA GLY A 28 17.82 2.11 -9.80
C GLY A 28 17.83 2.97 -8.57
N ALA A 29 19.03 3.42 -8.19
CA ALA A 29 19.18 4.43 -7.17
C ALA A 29 18.32 5.62 -7.60
N ILE A 30 17.23 5.80 -6.87
CA ILE A 30 16.22 6.81 -7.13
C ILE A 30 16.93 8.18 -7.12
N ASP A 31 17.05 8.83 -8.26
CA ASP A 31 17.67 10.15 -8.34
C ASP A 31 16.75 11.21 -7.74
N THR A 32 16.92 11.45 -6.43
CA THR A 32 16.18 12.47 -5.68
C THR A 32 16.32 13.89 -6.23
N ARG A 33 17.25 14.11 -7.18
CA ARG A 33 17.45 15.39 -7.85
C ARG A 33 16.53 15.60 -9.04
N ASN A 34 15.93 14.53 -9.56
CA ASN A 34 15.00 14.64 -10.69
C ASN A 34 13.70 15.30 -10.24
N PRO A 35 13.31 16.46 -10.82
CA PRO A 35 12.07 17.17 -10.43
C PRO A 35 10.81 16.36 -10.65
N LEU A 36 10.76 15.54 -11.70
CA LEU A 36 9.61 14.68 -12.00
C LEU A 36 9.45 13.58 -10.96
N GLU A 37 10.55 12.97 -10.55
CA GLU A 37 10.53 11.91 -9.55
C GLU A 37 10.12 12.46 -8.17
N ARG A 38 10.60 13.64 -7.83
CA ARG A 38 10.15 14.35 -6.62
C ARG A 38 8.66 14.66 -6.68
N ALA A 39 8.17 15.24 -7.78
CA ALA A 39 6.75 15.53 -7.95
C ALA A 39 5.88 14.26 -7.95
N ALA A 40 6.37 13.15 -8.49
CA ALA A 40 5.69 11.87 -8.47
C ALA A 40 5.57 11.29 -7.05
N ARG A 41 6.60 11.47 -6.22
CA ARG A 41 6.58 11.09 -4.80
C ARG A 41 5.63 11.96 -3.98
N GLU A 42 5.72 13.28 -4.15
CA GLU A 42 4.84 14.24 -3.47
C GLU A 42 3.35 13.96 -3.77
N ARG A 43 3.06 13.47 -4.98
CA ARG A 43 1.71 13.07 -5.41
C ARG A 43 1.35 11.61 -5.08
N GLY A 44 2.25 10.86 -4.43
CA GLY A 44 2.01 9.46 -4.10
C GLY A 44 1.90 8.51 -5.31
N ILE A 45 2.46 8.90 -6.47
CA ILE A 45 2.47 8.09 -7.69
C ILE A 45 3.61 7.06 -7.65
N VAL A 46 4.68 7.37 -6.95
CA VAL A 46 5.86 6.51 -6.81
C VAL A 46 6.12 6.24 -5.33
N ARG A 47 6.48 5.02 -5.02
CA ARG A 47 6.89 4.59 -3.68
C ARG A 47 8.09 5.42 -3.22
N ALA A 48 7.95 6.16 -2.15
CA ALA A 48 9.04 6.97 -1.59
C ALA A 48 10.19 6.09 -1.08
N GLU A 49 9.84 5.04 -0.35
CA GLU A 49 10.73 3.92 0.01
C GLU A 49 9.88 2.66 0.21
N ALA A 50 10.39 1.49 -0.25
CA ALA A 50 9.69 0.20 -0.12
C ALA A 50 9.44 -0.25 1.33
N SER A 51 9.93 0.51 2.30
CA SER A 51 9.92 0.18 3.72
C SER A 51 9.00 1.05 4.58
N GLU A 52 8.29 2.03 4.02
CA GLU A 52 7.42 2.91 4.80
C GLU A 52 5.94 2.54 4.65
N PRO A 53 5.20 2.40 5.76
CA PRO A 53 3.79 2.05 5.74
C PRO A 53 2.87 3.24 5.52
N ALA A 54 3.39 4.49 5.49
CA ALA A 54 2.57 5.70 5.37
C ALA A 54 1.73 5.70 4.09
N GLY A 55 0.51 6.23 4.18
CA GLY A 55 -0.41 6.32 3.06
C GLY A 55 -1.83 5.85 3.38
N VAL A 56 -2.57 5.51 2.34
CA VAL A 56 -3.95 5.03 2.38
C VAL A 56 -4.04 3.61 1.87
N PHE A 57 -4.78 2.77 2.59
CA PHE A 57 -5.21 1.46 2.17
C PHE A 57 -6.73 1.44 2.12
N GLU A 58 -7.30 0.89 1.06
CA GLU A 58 -8.73 1.02 0.85
C GLU A 58 -9.29 -0.09 -0.03
N ARG A 59 -10.50 -0.57 0.31
CA ARG A 59 -11.27 -1.50 -0.49
C ARG A 59 -12.76 -1.16 -0.42
N ALA A 60 -13.39 -1.02 -1.58
CA ALA A 60 -14.85 -0.95 -1.69
C ALA A 60 -15.43 -2.33 -1.95
N HIS A 61 -16.58 -2.63 -1.35
CA HIS A 61 -17.32 -3.88 -1.53
C HIS A 61 -18.82 -3.66 -1.23
N ASP A 62 -19.64 -4.65 -1.47
CA ASP A 62 -21.11 -4.55 -1.37
C ASP A 62 -21.60 -4.17 0.04
N LEU A 63 -20.85 -4.49 1.09
CA LEU A 63 -21.19 -4.15 2.47
C LEU A 63 -20.71 -2.75 2.88
N GLY A 64 -19.92 -2.07 2.05
CA GLY A 64 -19.42 -0.74 2.31
C GLY A 64 -17.99 -0.53 1.87
N ARG A 65 -17.24 0.24 2.64
CA ARG A 65 -15.85 0.59 2.36
C ARG A 65 -14.98 0.31 3.58
N ASP A 66 -13.94 -0.48 3.37
CA ASP A 66 -12.86 -0.64 4.33
C ASP A 66 -11.77 0.38 4.00
N ALA A 67 -11.24 1.05 5.00
CA ALA A 67 -10.21 2.06 4.80
C ALA A 67 -9.28 2.17 6.00
N MET A 68 -8.01 2.40 5.74
CA MET A 68 -6.98 2.65 6.74
C MET A 68 -6.09 3.79 6.28
N CYS A 69 -5.84 4.75 7.16
CA CYS A 69 -4.78 5.74 6.98
C CYS A 69 -3.63 5.42 7.92
N VAL A 70 -2.40 5.66 7.45
CA VAL A 70 -1.17 5.52 8.23
C VAL A 70 -0.34 6.78 8.04
N VAL A 71 0.05 7.42 9.14
CA VAL A 71 0.88 8.64 9.13
C VAL A 71 2.02 8.53 10.13
N PRO A 72 3.17 9.16 9.87
CA PRO A 72 4.29 9.18 10.81
C PRO A 72 3.89 9.73 12.19
N ASP A 73 4.45 9.14 13.25
CA ASP A 73 4.26 9.52 14.65
C ASP A 73 5.58 9.46 15.44
N GLY A 74 6.66 9.86 14.81
CA GLY A 74 8.01 9.83 15.33
C GLY A 74 8.92 8.80 14.65
N PRO A 75 10.20 8.74 15.02
CA PRO A 75 11.16 7.84 14.39
C PRO A 75 10.75 6.37 14.52
N GLY A 76 10.60 5.68 13.36
CA GLY A 76 10.26 4.24 13.31
C GLY A 76 8.89 3.89 13.84
N ARG A 77 8.02 4.86 14.06
CA ARG A 77 6.66 4.70 14.57
C ARG A 77 5.67 5.47 13.72
N TRP A 78 4.50 4.86 13.52
CA TRP A 78 3.37 5.45 12.82
C TRP A 78 2.13 5.29 13.65
N ARG A 79 1.17 6.17 13.45
CA ARG A 79 -0.19 6.00 13.95
C ARG A 79 -1.10 5.62 12.79
N PHE A 80 -2.12 4.87 13.09
CA PHE A 80 -3.11 4.48 12.11
C PHE A 80 -4.53 4.67 12.63
N ALA A 81 -5.46 4.78 11.71
CA ALA A 81 -6.87 4.56 11.97
C ALA A 81 -7.44 3.68 10.85
N LEU A 82 -8.28 2.74 11.24
CA LEU A 82 -8.86 1.73 10.37
C LEU A 82 -10.37 1.66 10.61
N THR A 83 -11.13 1.55 9.53
CA THR A 83 -12.54 1.19 9.57
C THR A 83 -12.78 0.02 8.60
N ALA A 84 -13.60 -0.93 9.03
CA ALA A 84 -14.07 -2.02 8.19
C ALA A 84 -15.60 -2.12 8.29
N ALA A 85 -16.28 -2.24 7.15
CA ALA A 85 -17.72 -2.31 7.04
C ALA A 85 -18.17 -3.77 6.95
N PHE A 86 -19.22 -4.11 7.72
CA PHE A 86 -19.79 -5.46 7.78
C PHE A 86 -21.27 -5.46 7.42
N GLY A 87 -21.76 -4.38 6.84
CA GLY A 87 -23.16 -4.19 6.43
C GLY A 87 -23.80 -2.98 7.06
N PRO A 88 -25.08 -2.74 6.83
CA PRO A 88 -25.80 -1.58 7.33
C PRO A 88 -25.74 -1.48 8.86
N GLY A 89 -25.19 -0.36 9.35
CA GLY A 89 -25.09 -0.10 10.78
C GLY A 89 -24.01 -0.90 11.52
N LEU A 90 -23.30 -1.82 10.88
CA LEU A 90 -22.25 -2.62 11.48
C LEU A 90 -20.88 -2.26 10.87
N SER A 91 -20.02 -1.65 11.66
CA SER A 91 -18.64 -1.36 11.30
C SER A 91 -17.72 -1.51 12.49
N CYS A 92 -16.48 -1.84 12.22
CA CYS A 92 -15.39 -1.83 13.21
C CYS A 92 -14.46 -0.66 12.91
N THR A 93 -14.43 0.33 13.79
CA THR A 93 -13.53 1.48 13.68
C THR A 93 -12.55 1.46 14.83
N THR A 94 -11.27 1.40 14.52
CA THR A 94 -10.17 1.32 15.48
C THR A 94 -9.05 2.29 15.12
N LYS A 95 -8.18 2.55 16.09
CA LYS A 95 -6.95 3.33 15.88
C LYS A 95 -5.84 2.78 16.76
N GLY A 96 -4.62 3.15 16.45
CA GLY A 96 -3.49 2.69 17.26
C GLY A 96 -2.16 3.13 16.69
N THR A 97 -1.12 2.42 17.08
CA THR A 97 0.24 2.62 16.59
C THR A 97 0.71 1.43 15.78
N LEU A 98 1.62 1.72 14.87
CA LEU A 98 2.24 0.74 13.99
C LEU A 98 3.74 0.94 14.07
N VAL A 99 4.46 -0.16 14.26
CA VAL A 99 5.92 -0.21 14.29
C VAL A 99 6.41 -1.34 13.40
N ARG A 100 7.69 -1.32 13.05
CA ARG A 100 8.28 -2.47 12.36
C ARG A 100 8.23 -3.70 13.27
N ALA A 101 7.75 -4.81 12.75
CA ALA A 101 7.72 -6.07 13.47
C ALA A 101 9.14 -6.62 13.67
N ALA A 102 9.31 -7.50 14.66
CA ALA A 102 10.51 -8.27 14.81
C ALA A 102 10.70 -9.22 13.61
N GLU A 103 11.94 -9.65 13.41
CA GLU A 103 12.29 -10.55 12.32
C GLU A 103 11.45 -11.83 12.37
N GLY A 104 10.86 -12.24 11.24
CA GLY A 104 10.02 -13.43 11.14
C GLY A 104 8.54 -13.28 11.54
N GLU A 105 8.12 -12.15 12.13
CA GLU A 105 6.73 -11.93 12.56
C GLU A 105 5.82 -11.26 11.50
N GLY A 106 6.35 -10.89 10.37
CA GLY A 106 5.69 -10.06 9.37
C GLY A 106 6.43 -8.74 9.19
N ARG A 107 5.85 -7.81 8.44
CA ARG A 107 6.53 -6.53 8.18
C ARG A 107 6.26 -5.50 9.28
N TRP A 108 5.03 -5.48 9.80
CA TRP A 108 4.55 -4.47 10.74
C TRP A 108 3.78 -5.09 11.90
N ARG A 109 3.79 -4.39 13.04
CA ARG A 109 2.99 -4.72 14.22
C ARG A 109 2.02 -3.59 14.51
N LEU A 110 0.74 -3.91 14.51
CA LEU A 110 -0.34 -3.01 14.93
C LEU A 110 -0.61 -3.20 16.42
N SER A 111 -0.62 -2.11 17.17
CA SER A 111 -1.05 -2.07 18.57
C SER A 111 -2.31 -1.20 18.67
N PHE A 112 -3.42 -1.79 19.09
CA PHE A 112 -4.72 -1.11 19.07
C PHE A 112 -4.97 -0.30 20.34
N ALA A 113 -5.30 0.98 20.18
CA ALA A 113 -5.62 1.86 21.30
C ALA A 113 -6.90 1.42 22.02
N GLY A 114 -6.88 1.43 23.34
CA GLY A 114 -8.03 1.02 24.14
C GLY A 114 -8.20 -0.50 24.31
N THR A 115 -7.30 -1.30 23.73
CA THR A 115 -7.32 -2.77 23.84
C THR A 115 -5.92 -3.27 24.22
N PRO A 116 -5.52 -3.18 25.50
CA PRO A 116 -4.19 -3.55 25.94
C PRO A 116 -3.84 -5.00 25.58
N GLY A 117 -2.64 -5.22 25.05
CA GLY A 117 -2.16 -6.53 24.65
C GLY A 117 -2.75 -7.06 23.32
N CYS A 118 -3.60 -6.30 22.66
CA CYS A 118 -4.02 -6.61 21.30
C CYS A 118 -2.98 -6.08 20.31
N ASP A 119 -1.95 -6.89 20.09
CA ASP A 119 -0.88 -6.63 19.15
C ASP A 119 -0.96 -7.64 17.98
N VAL A 120 -0.98 -7.15 16.76
CA VAL A 120 -1.18 -7.98 15.57
C VAL A 120 -0.05 -7.77 14.58
N ALA A 121 0.69 -8.83 14.29
CA ALA A 121 1.65 -8.82 13.21
C ALA A 121 0.92 -8.88 11.86
N VAL A 122 1.20 -7.93 10.99
CA VAL A 122 0.61 -7.82 9.66
C VAL A 122 1.66 -7.88 8.58
N ARG A 123 1.27 -8.36 7.41
CA ARG A 123 2.12 -8.42 6.23
C ARG A 123 1.69 -7.37 5.23
N GLU A 124 2.65 -6.87 4.51
CA GLU A 124 2.41 -6.05 3.32
C GLU A 124 3.12 -6.73 2.16
N GLU A 125 2.36 -7.29 1.26
CA GLU A 125 2.81 -8.02 0.08
C GLU A 125 2.02 -7.49 -1.12
N ASP A 126 2.71 -7.24 -2.24
CA ASP A 126 2.10 -6.77 -3.49
C ASP A 126 1.18 -5.53 -3.31
N ASP A 127 1.62 -4.59 -2.47
CA ASP A 127 0.86 -3.38 -2.13
C ASP A 127 -0.48 -3.65 -1.42
N GLU A 128 -0.59 -4.78 -0.76
CA GLU A 128 -1.75 -5.13 0.06
C GLU A 128 -1.33 -5.39 1.51
N LEU A 129 -1.99 -4.73 2.45
CA LEU A 129 -1.86 -5.01 3.87
C LEU A 129 -2.77 -6.16 4.25
N ALA A 130 -2.21 -7.24 4.79
CA ALA A 130 -2.96 -8.42 5.21
C ALA A 130 -2.93 -8.60 6.73
N ILE A 131 -4.10 -8.56 7.34
CA ILE A 131 -4.31 -8.95 8.75
C ILE A 131 -4.48 -10.47 8.80
N PRO A 132 -3.84 -11.19 9.76
CA PRO A 132 -3.94 -12.64 9.83
C PRO A 132 -5.38 -13.10 10.08
N GLY A 133 -5.72 -14.30 9.58
CA GLY A 133 -7.04 -14.91 9.74
C GLY A 133 -7.39 -15.32 11.17
N ARG A 134 -6.44 -15.25 12.10
CA ARG A 134 -6.64 -15.46 13.54
C ARG A 134 -5.97 -14.34 14.30
N LEU A 135 -6.74 -13.65 15.12
CA LEU A 135 -6.23 -12.61 16.02
C LEU A 135 -5.90 -13.19 17.40
N PRO A 136 -4.98 -12.55 18.14
CA PRO A 136 -4.75 -12.86 19.54
C PRO A 136 -6.03 -12.78 20.39
N PRO A 137 -6.17 -13.60 21.45
CA PRO A 137 -7.37 -13.56 22.31
C PRO A 137 -7.64 -12.18 22.92
N GLN A 138 -6.60 -11.39 23.16
CA GLN A 138 -6.70 -10.02 23.66
C GLN A 138 -7.47 -9.08 22.72
N CYS A 139 -7.57 -9.45 21.45
CA CYS A 139 -8.31 -8.68 20.44
C CYS A 139 -9.80 -9.06 20.33
N ALA A 140 -10.32 -9.93 21.19
CA ALA A 140 -11.70 -10.43 21.11
C ALA A 140 -12.76 -9.31 21.16
N ASN A 141 -12.47 -8.21 21.89
CA ASN A 141 -13.37 -7.08 22.04
C ASN A 141 -12.96 -5.85 21.19
N LEU A 142 -12.11 -6.04 20.21
CA LEU A 142 -11.63 -4.95 19.35
C LEU A 142 -12.75 -4.35 18.49
N CYS A 143 -13.65 -5.19 18.02
CA CYS A 143 -14.80 -4.80 17.21
C CYS A 143 -16.10 -5.08 17.95
N PRO A 144 -17.20 -4.37 17.60
CA PRO A 144 -18.51 -4.64 18.17
C PRO A 144 -19.11 -5.95 17.65
N GLU A 145 -19.87 -6.65 18.49
CA GLU A 145 -20.69 -7.80 18.14
C GLU A 145 -19.96 -8.90 17.33
N ARG A 146 -20.42 -9.14 16.09
CA ARG A 146 -19.90 -10.17 15.19
C ARG A 146 -18.89 -9.66 14.20
N ALA A 147 -18.52 -8.36 14.27
CA ALA A 147 -17.49 -7.78 13.42
C ALA A 147 -16.10 -8.27 13.83
N SER A 148 -15.23 -8.54 12.88
CA SER A 148 -13.85 -8.97 13.13
C SER A 148 -12.93 -8.47 12.04
N LEU A 149 -11.75 -8.01 12.43
CA LEU A 149 -10.68 -7.66 11.48
C LEU A 149 -9.86 -8.87 11.03
N ALA A 150 -10.13 -10.07 11.55
CA ALA A 150 -9.41 -11.27 11.17
C ALA A 150 -9.55 -11.55 9.66
N GLY A 151 -8.43 -11.71 8.97
CA GLY A 151 -8.40 -11.97 7.53
C GLY A 151 -8.66 -10.75 6.65
N LEU A 152 -8.76 -9.54 7.22
CA LEU A 152 -8.94 -8.32 6.44
C LEU A 152 -7.71 -8.08 5.55
N ARG A 153 -7.98 -7.77 4.30
CA ARG A 153 -6.98 -7.45 3.29
C ARG A 153 -7.32 -6.10 2.69
N LEU A 154 -6.36 -5.20 2.66
CA LEU A 154 -6.53 -3.83 2.22
C LEU A 154 -5.47 -3.48 1.18
N PRO A 155 -5.85 -3.39 -0.10
CA PRO A 155 -4.94 -2.90 -1.12
C PRO A 155 -4.55 -1.45 -0.84
N ARG A 156 -3.35 -1.10 -1.20
CA ARG A 156 -2.85 0.27 -1.07
C ARG A 156 -3.47 1.14 -2.16
N ALA A 157 -4.11 2.22 -1.74
CA ALA A 157 -4.73 3.20 -2.60
C ALA A 157 -3.83 4.43 -2.85
N SER A 158 -2.96 4.78 -1.88
CA SER A 158 -2.03 5.90 -2.02
C SER A 158 -0.82 5.74 -1.11
N TRP A 159 0.33 6.24 -1.57
CA TRP A 159 1.58 6.34 -0.81
C TRP A 159 1.75 7.72 -0.14
N SER A 160 0.81 8.61 -0.35
CA SER A 160 0.87 9.99 0.12
C SER A 160 0.44 10.10 1.57
N GLU A 161 1.31 10.68 2.41
CA GLU A 161 0.96 11.06 3.77
C GLU A 161 -0.16 12.10 3.77
N GLU A 162 -0.18 13.01 2.80
CA GLU A 162 -1.21 14.02 2.69
C GLU A 162 -2.58 13.42 2.39
N ASP A 163 -2.65 12.40 1.52
CA ASP A 163 -3.88 11.65 1.28
C ASP A 163 -4.34 10.91 2.54
N ALA A 164 -3.39 10.32 3.29
CA ALA A 164 -3.70 9.68 4.55
C ALA A 164 -4.31 10.67 5.56
N ARG A 165 -3.77 11.90 5.66
CA ARG A 165 -4.32 12.95 6.53
C ARG A 165 -5.69 13.45 6.07
N ARG A 166 -5.95 13.44 4.76
CA ARG A 166 -7.23 13.85 4.16
C ARG A 166 -8.29 12.76 4.15
N LEU A 167 -7.91 11.50 4.39
CA LEU A 167 -8.86 10.39 4.37
C LEU A 167 -10.03 10.67 5.31
N GLN A 168 -11.24 10.54 4.79
CA GLN A 168 -12.47 10.66 5.56
C GLN A 168 -13.09 9.28 5.75
N ILE A 169 -13.40 8.95 6.99
CA ILE A 169 -14.19 7.77 7.33
C ILE A 169 -15.49 8.18 7.98
N ALA A 170 -16.51 7.34 7.82
CA ALA A 170 -17.80 7.55 8.48
C ALA A 170 -17.72 7.10 9.95
N GLY A 171 -18.17 7.94 10.86
CA GLY A 171 -18.41 7.57 12.25
C GLY A 171 -19.72 6.78 12.41
N LYS A 172 -19.96 6.27 13.62
CA LYS A 172 -21.20 5.53 13.95
C LYS A 172 -22.47 6.35 13.77
N ASP A 173 -22.36 7.65 13.87
CA ASP A 173 -23.42 8.66 13.71
C ASP A 173 -23.61 9.11 12.26
N GLY A 174 -22.89 8.50 11.30
CA GLY A 174 -22.89 8.88 9.89
C GLY A 174 -22.07 10.12 9.56
N ASN A 175 -21.57 10.85 10.55
CA ASN A 175 -20.71 11.99 10.33
C ASN A 175 -19.34 11.54 9.79
N ARG A 176 -18.78 12.33 8.86
CA ARG A 176 -17.44 12.08 8.34
C ARG A 176 -16.39 12.82 9.17
N PHE A 177 -15.32 12.15 9.50
CA PHE A 177 -14.19 12.75 10.19
C PHE A 177 -12.86 12.28 9.59
N ARG A 178 -11.78 13.01 9.87
CA ARG A 178 -10.43 12.71 9.41
C ARG A 178 -9.62 12.16 10.58
N PRO A 179 -9.48 10.83 10.69
CA PRO A 179 -8.86 10.22 11.87
C PRO A 179 -7.33 10.42 11.93
N CYS A 180 -6.68 10.67 10.79
CA CYS A 180 -5.24 10.85 10.67
C CYS A 180 -4.79 12.31 10.48
N ASP A 181 -5.69 13.29 10.65
CA ASP A 181 -5.40 14.71 10.39
C ASP A 181 -4.41 15.33 11.41
N ARG A 182 -4.23 14.74 12.61
CA ARG A 182 -3.36 15.25 13.70
C ARG A 182 -2.37 14.21 14.14
#